data_fcf2b9611568acf03ed377987314ff2a
#
_entry.id   fcf2b9611568acf03ed377987314ff2a
#
_cell.length_a   1.000
_cell.length_b   1.000
_cell.length_c   1.000
_cell.angle_alpha   90.00
_cell.angle_beta   90.00
_cell.angle_gamma   90.00
#
_symmetry.space_group_name_H-M   'P 1'
#
loop_
_entity.id
_entity.type
_entity.pdbx_description
1 polymer ?
#
loop_
_entity_poly.entity_id
_entity_poly.type
_entity_poly.pdbx_seq_one_letter_code
_entity_poly.pdbx_strand_id
1 'polypeptide(L)'
;MTRKKKQLLCEENLRHNEYYGMQDTFDNLYAASKNGEVFTDLMSIVLQRENILLAYRNIKKNTGSKTCGTDKLTIRDIGKCSPDEVVEKVRFIVNGSEHGYRPKPVRRKEIPKPYDPSKTRPLGIPCIWDRLIQQCIKQVMEPVCEAKFSENSYGFRPNHSVENAIARSYKLLQQANLHYVIEFDIKGFFDNVNHAKLIRQIWAMGIHDKALIFVLRRILTAQIKLEDGTFITPDKGTPQGGIISPLLANIVLNELDHWVESQWQWSPICKRNVRPENGYRQAKKSNLKEMFIVRYADDFRIYCRTKDTAERTMHAVIQWLRERLKLEISEKKTRIINVRNHYSDFLGFKMKVHRKGNKLVVISYIADKNFDHKRQKLKTQAKRIVHPRKIYGEQGEIRLYNSMVTGMQNYYCIATHINHDCAILNRAVMTLLTNRLSTRNGNRLVKTGRELTEFERSRFGKSKMMRYVAGTNEPVYPIGYTQHKNPLFLSLIHISEPTRPY
;
A
#
# COMPACT_ATOMS: atom_id res chain seq x y z
N MET A 1 -8.53 -14.96 -37.65
CA MET A 1 -8.08 -15.44 -36.32
C MET A 1 -6.59 -15.72 -36.37
N THR A 2 -5.77 -14.76 -36.03
CA THR A 2 -4.30 -14.88 -35.99
C THR A 2 -3.89 -15.52 -34.67
N ARG A 3 -3.37 -16.74 -34.70
CA ARG A 3 -2.72 -17.42 -33.57
C ARG A 3 -1.58 -16.55 -33.05
N LYS A 4 -1.76 -15.89 -31.89
CA LYS A 4 -0.63 -15.32 -31.15
C LYS A 4 0.35 -16.45 -30.85
N LYS A 5 1.56 -16.41 -31.45
CA LYS A 5 2.69 -17.27 -31.07
C LYS A 5 2.89 -17.13 -29.55
N LYS A 6 2.80 -18.25 -28.80
CA LYS A 6 3.28 -18.32 -27.43
C LYS A 6 4.76 -17.94 -27.46
N GLN A 7 5.09 -16.77 -26.94
CA GLN A 7 6.46 -16.38 -26.70
C GLN A 7 7.03 -17.34 -25.65
N LEU A 8 8.05 -18.11 -26.00
CA LEU A 8 8.82 -18.90 -25.03
C LEU A 8 9.38 -17.92 -23.99
N LEU A 9 9.06 -18.15 -22.71
CA LEU A 9 9.56 -17.36 -21.59
C LEU A 9 11.04 -17.71 -21.43
N CYS A 10 11.94 -16.79 -21.77
CA CYS A 10 13.34 -16.88 -21.41
C CYS A 10 13.48 -16.67 -19.89
N GLU A 11 14.48 -17.31 -19.25
CA GLU A 11 14.76 -17.20 -17.80
C GLU A 11 14.86 -15.74 -17.32
N GLU A 12 15.37 -14.84 -18.16
CA GLU A 12 15.47 -13.39 -17.90
C GLU A 12 14.11 -12.67 -17.78
N ASN A 13 13.05 -13.24 -18.37
CA ASN A 13 11.70 -12.67 -18.36
C ASN A 13 10.76 -13.30 -17.34
N LEU A 14 11.21 -14.33 -16.62
CA LEU A 14 10.42 -15.00 -15.59
C LEU A 14 10.21 -14.09 -14.36
N ARG A 15 9.00 -14.08 -13.83
CA ARG A 15 8.75 -13.52 -12.50
C ARG A 15 9.47 -14.37 -11.45
N HIS A 16 9.73 -13.79 -10.27
CA HIS A 16 10.48 -14.50 -9.24
C HIS A 16 9.82 -15.82 -8.81
N ASN A 17 8.49 -15.84 -8.72
CA ASN A 17 7.75 -17.05 -8.36
C ASN A 17 7.89 -18.15 -9.41
N GLU A 18 7.87 -17.77 -10.70
CA GLU A 18 8.07 -18.70 -11.82
C GLU A 18 9.50 -19.23 -11.86
N TYR A 19 10.50 -18.36 -11.63
CA TYR A 19 11.92 -18.74 -11.58
C TYR A 19 12.22 -19.81 -10.51
N TYR A 20 11.55 -19.73 -9.37
CA TYR A 20 11.71 -20.70 -8.27
C TYR A 20 10.67 -21.83 -8.31
N GLY A 21 9.86 -21.96 -9.37
CA GLY A 21 8.85 -23.02 -9.49
C GLY A 21 7.68 -22.93 -8.50
N MET A 22 7.51 -21.78 -7.83
CA MET A 22 6.48 -21.60 -6.79
C MET A 22 5.13 -21.08 -7.33
N GLN A 23 5.05 -20.68 -8.60
CA GLN A 23 3.84 -20.07 -9.14
C GLN A 23 2.64 -21.01 -9.08
N ASP A 24 2.79 -22.24 -9.57
CA ASP A 24 1.71 -23.24 -9.59
C ASP A 24 1.26 -23.60 -8.15
N THR A 25 2.21 -23.67 -7.20
CA THR A 25 1.91 -23.92 -5.79
C THR A 25 1.02 -22.80 -5.22
N PHE A 26 1.35 -21.54 -5.49
CA PHE A 26 0.56 -20.39 -5.01
C PHE A 26 -0.80 -20.30 -5.70
N ASP A 27 -0.87 -20.56 -7.00
CA ASP A 27 -2.14 -20.60 -7.76
C ASP A 27 -3.07 -21.71 -7.23
N ASN A 28 -2.51 -22.90 -6.92
CA ASN A 28 -3.25 -24.01 -6.33
C ASN A 28 -3.76 -23.68 -4.91
N LEU A 29 -2.92 -23.07 -4.07
CA LEU A 29 -3.34 -22.62 -2.73
C LEU A 29 -4.50 -21.60 -2.81
N TYR A 30 -4.42 -20.66 -3.75
CA TYR A 30 -5.50 -19.70 -3.98
C TYR A 30 -6.79 -20.39 -4.43
N ALA A 31 -6.72 -21.28 -5.41
CA ALA A 31 -7.88 -22.01 -5.93
C ALA A 31 -8.53 -22.90 -4.87
N ALA A 32 -7.74 -23.67 -4.12
CA ALA A 32 -8.19 -24.52 -3.03
C ALA A 32 -8.89 -23.69 -1.93
N SER A 33 -8.27 -22.56 -1.54
CA SER A 33 -8.89 -21.64 -0.57
C SER A 33 -10.21 -21.07 -1.06
N LYS A 34 -10.29 -20.68 -2.34
CA LYS A 34 -11.52 -20.16 -2.96
C LYS A 34 -12.64 -21.20 -2.95
N ASN A 35 -12.30 -22.48 -3.10
CA ASN A 35 -13.21 -23.62 -3.00
C ASN A 35 -13.60 -23.96 -1.57
N GLY A 36 -13.02 -23.31 -0.56
CA GLY A 36 -13.34 -23.53 0.85
C GLY A 36 -12.55 -24.65 1.51
N GLU A 37 -11.49 -25.14 0.89
CA GLU A 37 -10.62 -26.16 1.46
C GLU A 37 -9.91 -25.69 2.73
N VAL A 38 -9.56 -26.66 3.57
CA VAL A 38 -8.85 -26.45 4.84
C VAL A 38 -7.42 -26.95 4.72
N PHE A 39 -6.49 -26.15 5.22
CA PHE A 39 -5.05 -26.40 5.12
C PHE A 39 -4.49 -26.81 6.49
N THR A 40 -3.98 -28.03 6.58
CA THR A 40 -3.44 -28.62 7.83
C THR A 40 -1.90 -28.74 7.82
N ASP A 41 -1.27 -28.60 6.66
CA ASP A 41 0.18 -28.74 6.46
C ASP A 41 0.75 -27.69 5.50
N LEU A 42 0.59 -26.41 5.86
CA LEU A 42 1.24 -25.30 5.13
C LEU A 42 2.71 -25.13 5.52
N MET A 43 3.10 -25.61 6.72
CA MET A 43 4.46 -25.46 7.21
C MET A 43 5.45 -26.26 6.35
N SER A 44 5.05 -27.39 5.80
CA SER A 44 5.87 -28.14 4.84
C SER A 44 6.23 -27.29 3.61
N ILE A 45 5.24 -26.56 3.07
CA ILE A 45 5.44 -25.63 1.93
C ILE A 45 6.30 -24.43 2.35
N VAL A 46 6.09 -23.88 3.56
CA VAL A 46 6.87 -22.76 4.11
C VAL A 46 8.36 -23.12 4.15
N LEU A 47 8.70 -24.38 4.50
CA LEU A 47 10.07 -24.87 4.65
C LEU A 47 10.64 -25.53 3.39
N GLN A 48 9.93 -25.48 2.25
CA GLN A 48 10.47 -25.91 0.97
C GLN A 48 11.68 -25.05 0.56
N ARG A 49 12.66 -25.69 -0.06
CA ARG A 49 13.89 -25.03 -0.54
C ARG A 49 13.57 -23.83 -1.43
N GLU A 50 12.71 -24.04 -2.39
CA GLU A 50 12.30 -23.08 -3.40
C GLU A 50 11.63 -21.85 -2.76
N ASN A 51 10.77 -22.07 -1.79
CA ASN A 51 10.10 -21.00 -1.05
C ASN A 51 11.09 -20.18 -0.20
N ILE A 52 12.04 -20.83 0.46
CA ILE A 52 13.07 -20.15 1.28
C ILE A 52 13.97 -19.28 0.40
N LEU A 53 14.42 -19.80 -0.75
CA LEU A 53 15.29 -19.06 -1.67
C LEU A 53 14.55 -17.90 -2.35
N LEU A 54 13.27 -18.08 -2.71
CA LEU A 54 12.39 -17.03 -3.17
C LEU A 54 12.24 -15.93 -2.10
N ALA A 55 12.03 -16.31 -0.85
CA ALA A 55 11.92 -15.38 0.27
C ALA A 55 13.21 -14.55 0.45
N TYR A 56 14.36 -15.17 0.37
CA TYR A 56 15.66 -14.48 0.40
C TYR A 56 15.76 -13.45 -0.74
N ARG A 57 15.40 -13.82 -1.96
CA ARG A 57 15.43 -12.92 -3.12
C ARG A 57 14.50 -11.73 -2.92
N ASN A 58 13.29 -11.95 -2.40
CA ASN A 58 12.32 -10.91 -2.15
C ASN A 58 12.79 -9.92 -1.08
N ILE A 59 13.40 -10.39 0.01
CA ILE A 59 13.93 -9.53 1.06
C ILE A 59 15.15 -8.74 0.57
N LYS A 60 16.05 -9.36 -0.19
CA LYS A 60 17.29 -8.74 -0.67
C LYS A 60 17.07 -7.43 -1.40
N LYS A 61 15.95 -7.28 -2.11
CA LYS A 61 15.56 -6.06 -2.82
C LYS A 61 15.11 -4.91 -1.92
N ASN A 62 14.64 -5.21 -0.71
CA ASN A 62 14.09 -4.21 0.18
C ASN A 62 15.20 -3.32 0.76
N THR A 63 15.03 -2.00 0.68
CA THR A 63 15.98 -1.04 1.27
C THR A 63 16.21 -1.28 2.76
N GLY A 64 15.17 -1.70 3.50
CA GLY A 64 15.22 -2.07 4.91
C GLY A 64 16.07 -3.32 5.22
N SER A 65 16.41 -4.15 4.22
CA SER A 65 17.23 -5.37 4.40
C SER A 65 18.63 -5.07 4.93
N LYS A 66 19.14 -3.87 4.69
CA LYS A 66 20.45 -3.40 5.17
C LYS A 66 20.39 -2.85 6.61
N THR A 67 19.20 -2.75 7.22
CA THR A 67 19.03 -2.29 8.60
C THR A 67 19.04 -3.51 9.52
N CYS A 68 19.95 -3.57 10.48
CA CYS A 68 20.08 -4.68 11.41
C CYS A 68 19.01 -4.67 12.51
N GLY A 69 18.67 -5.85 13.02
CA GLY A 69 17.88 -6.06 14.23
C GLY A 69 18.75 -5.89 15.50
N THR A 70 18.38 -6.59 16.57
CA THR A 70 19.15 -6.62 17.83
C THR A 70 20.45 -7.41 17.74
N ASP A 71 20.53 -8.34 16.80
CA ASP A 71 21.70 -9.20 16.55
C ASP A 71 22.76 -8.56 15.64
N LYS A 72 22.55 -7.32 15.20
CA LYS A 72 23.42 -6.56 14.28
C LYS A 72 23.64 -7.20 12.91
N LEU A 73 22.95 -8.31 12.57
CA LEU A 73 23.02 -8.95 11.27
C LEU A 73 22.14 -8.26 10.24
N THR A 74 22.53 -8.36 8.97
CA THR A 74 21.85 -7.77 7.80
C THR A 74 21.71 -8.80 6.68
N ILE A 75 21.06 -8.46 5.59
CA ILE A 75 20.95 -9.32 4.41
C ILE A 75 22.32 -9.69 3.80
N ARG A 76 23.35 -8.85 4.01
CA ARG A 76 24.70 -9.12 3.53
C ARG A 76 25.34 -10.33 4.23
N ASP A 77 24.95 -10.55 5.49
CA ASP A 77 25.48 -11.67 6.29
C ASP A 77 24.82 -12.99 5.86
N ILE A 78 23.53 -12.98 5.49
CA ILE A 78 22.90 -14.14 4.84
C ILE A 78 23.52 -14.37 3.46
N GLY A 79 23.87 -13.32 2.72
CA GLY A 79 24.49 -13.42 1.40
C GLY A 79 25.91 -14.03 1.37
N LYS A 80 26.53 -14.28 2.54
CA LYS A 80 27.79 -14.99 2.66
C LYS A 80 27.60 -16.52 2.74
N CYS A 81 26.37 -16.98 3.03
CA CYS A 81 26.03 -18.39 3.11
C CYS A 81 25.69 -18.93 1.71
N SER A 82 25.99 -20.20 1.48
CA SER A 82 25.48 -20.91 0.31
C SER A 82 23.97 -21.08 0.35
N PRO A 83 23.29 -21.34 -0.77
CA PRO A 83 21.86 -21.59 -0.79
C PRO A 83 21.41 -22.68 0.17
N ASP A 84 22.19 -23.79 0.24
CA ASP A 84 21.86 -24.94 1.09
C ASP A 84 22.02 -24.60 2.58
N GLU A 85 23.08 -23.89 2.96
CA GLU A 85 23.26 -23.38 4.33
C GLU A 85 22.12 -22.45 4.77
N VAL A 86 21.60 -21.61 3.86
CA VAL A 86 20.45 -20.74 4.16
C VAL A 86 19.21 -21.58 4.44
N VAL A 87 18.95 -22.60 3.61
CA VAL A 87 17.79 -23.49 3.76
C VAL A 87 17.88 -24.30 5.06
N GLU A 88 19.00 -24.95 5.32
CA GLU A 88 19.21 -25.72 6.54
C GLU A 88 19.10 -24.85 7.80
N LYS A 89 19.66 -23.64 7.76
CA LYS A 89 19.58 -22.72 8.89
C LYS A 89 18.16 -22.25 9.17
N VAL A 90 17.35 -21.96 8.13
CA VAL A 90 15.94 -21.63 8.32
C VAL A 90 15.18 -22.81 8.94
N ARG A 91 15.38 -24.03 8.41
CA ARG A 91 14.78 -25.25 8.94
C ARG A 91 15.19 -25.51 10.39
N PHE A 92 16.48 -25.33 10.70
CA PHE A 92 17.01 -25.47 12.06
C PHE A 92 16.37 -24.44 13.02
N ILE A 93 16.28 -23.16 12.63
CA ILE A 93 15.68 -22.12 13.48
C ILE A 93 14.21 -22.42 13.77
N VAL A 94 13.48 -22.96 12.80
CA VAL A 94 12.04 -23.25 12.96
C VAL A 94 11.79 -24.56 13.73
N ASN A 95 12.53 -25.63 13.42
CA ASN A 95 12.27 -27.00 13.91
C ASN A 95 13.33 -27.54 14.87
N GLY A 96 14.53 -26.97 14.89
CA GLY A 96 15.72 -27.58 15.50
C GLY A 96 15.90 -27.39 17.00
N SER A 97 14.98 -26.68 17.70
CA SER A 97 15.05 -26.55 19.15
C SER A 97 13.99 -27.39 19.86
N GLU A 98 14.32 -27.96 21.01
CA GLU A 98 13.35 -28.73 21.87
C GLU A 98 12.08 -27.93 22.18
N HIS A 99 12.14 -26.62 22.13
CA HIS A 99 11.03 -25.73 22.41
C HIS A 99 10.42 -25.06 21.16
N GLY A 100 10.80 -25.50 19.96
CA GLY A 100 10.38 -24.92 18.68
C GLY A 100 10.91 -23.50 18.44
N TYR A 101 10.31 -22.81 17.48
CA TYR A 101 10.74 -21.48 17.04
C TYR A 101 10.72 -20.43 18.16
N ARG A 102 11.82 -19.74 18.35
CA ARG A 102 11.98 -18.61 19.27
C ARG A 102 12.54 -17.39 18.54
N PRO A 103 11.72 -16.39 18.19
CA PRO A 103 12.21 -15.17 17.55
C PRO A 103 13.14 -14.40 18.46
N LYS A 104 14.16 -13.77 17.88
CA LYS A 104 15.00 -12.83 18.59
C LYS A 104 14.22 -11.55 18.92
N PRO A 105 14.62 -10.79 19.96
CA PRO A 105 13.95 -9.55 20.31
C PRO A 105 13.92 -8.56 19.13
N VAL A 106 12.76 -7.92 18.92
CA VAL A 106 12.55 -6.90 17.91
C VAL A 106 13.13 -5.58 18.40
N ARG A 107 13.97 -4.92 17.60
CA ARG A 107 14.53 -3.61 17.95
C ARG A 107 13.50 -2.51 17.68
N ARG A 108 13.13 -1.75 18.72
CA ARG A 108 12.28 -0.56 18.59
C ARG A 108 13.08 0.63 18.07
N LYS A 109 12.49 1.41 17.18
CA LYS A 109 13.00 2.70 16.74
C LYS A 109 11.85 3.68 16.52
N GLU A 110 11.94 4.85 17.14
CA GLU A 110 10.97 5.91 16.96
C GLU A 110 11.29 6.71 15.69
N ILE A 111 10.34 6.82 14.77
CA ILE A 111 10.49 7.57 13.51
C ILE A 111 9.55 8.78 13.54
N PRO A 112 10.05 10.01 13.34
CA PRO A 112 9.20 11.20 13.26
C PRO A 112 8.15 11.08 12.16
N LYS A 113 6.92 11.53 12.42
CA LYS A 113 5.86 11.56 11.41
C LYS A 113 6.18 12.61 10.35
N PRO A 114 5.92 12.33 9.06
CA PRO A 114 6.29 13.24 7.96
C PRO A 114 5.69 14.65 8.05
N TYR A 115 4.52 14.78 8.68
CA TYR A 115 3.78 16.05 8.76
C TYR A 115 3.74 16.67 10.16
N ASP A 116 4.27 15.98 11.16
CA ASP A 116 4.31 16.41 12.54
C ASP A 116 5.53 15.77 13.21
N PRO A 117 6.72 16.41 13.11
CA PRO A 117 7.96 15.87 13.70
C PRO A 117 7.93 15.72 15.21
N SER A 118 6.99 16.41 15.92
CA SER A 118 6.79 16.25 17.36
C SER A 118 6.18 14.91 17.73
N LYS A 119 5.57 14.21 16.78
CA LYS A 119 4.98 12.88 16.95
C LYS A 119 5.81 11.83 16.24
N THR A 120 6.02 10.72 16.91
CA THR A 120 6.75 9.58 16.36
C THR A 120 5.81 8.42 15.95
N ARG A 121 6.37 7.51 15.18
CA ARG A 121 5.84 6.18 14.92
C ARG A 121 6.81 5.15 15.43
N PRO A 122 6.36 4.22 16.27
CA PRO A 122 7.19 3.14 16.74
C PRO A 122 7.41 2.10 15.63
N LEU A 123 8.63 2.00 15.10
CA LEU A 123 9.00 0.98 14.13
C LEU A 123 9.67 -0.19 14.84
N GLY A 124 9.14 -1.40 14.68
CA GLY A 124 9.77 -2.64 15.13
C GLY A 124 10.62 -3.23 14.00
N ILE A 125 11.89 -3.48 14.28
CA ILE A 125 12.85 -4.05 13.32
C ILE A 125 13.23 -5.46 13.81
N PRO A 126 12.61 -6.53 13.28
CA PRO A 126 12.99 -7.91 13.59
C PRO A 126 14.40 -8.23 13.07
N CYS A 127 15.06 -9.22 13.65
CA CYS A 127 16.34 -9.72 13.15
C CYS A 127 16.21 -10.28 11.73
N ILE A 128 17.30 -10.28 10.96
CA ILE A 128 17.19 -10.57 9.52
C ILE A 128 16.74 -12.00 9.23
N TRP A 129 17.11 -12.98 10.07
CA TRP A 129 16.66 -14.36 9.95
C TRP A 129 15.16 -14.49 10.27
N ASP A 130 14.66 -13.79 11.29
CA ASP A 130 13.24 -13.75 11.60
C ASP A 130 12.43 -13.09 10.47
N ARG A 131 12.99 -12.05 9.82
CA ARG A 131 12.39 -11.46 8.63
C ARG A 131 12.32 -12.45 7.47
N LEU A 132 13.35 -13.28 7.28
CA LEU A 132 13.35 -14.33 6.25
C LEU A 132 12.25 -15.37 6.53
N ILE A 133 12.11 -15.82 7.78
CA ILE A 133 11.05 -16.74 8.18
C ILE A 133 9.67 -16.11 7.98
N GLN A 134 9.48 -14.85 8.40
CA GLN A 134 8.23 -14.11 8.16
C GLN A 134 7.90 -14.01 6.67
N GLN A 135 8.89 -13.83 5.80
CA GLN A 135 8.68 -13.78 4.36
C GLN A 135 8.29 -15.16 3.80
N CYS A 136 8.92 -16.24 4.25
CA CYS A 136 8.53 -17.60 3.86
C CYS A 136 7.07 -17.89 4.21
N ILE A 137 6.66 -17.54 5.42
CA ILE A 137 5.28 -17.70 5.90
C ILE A 137 4.31 -16.82 5.09
N LYS A 138 4.68 -15.54 4.89
CA LYS A 138 3.85 -14.60 4.14
C LYS A 138 3.53 -15.12 2.74
N GLN A 139 4.53 -15.63 2.00
CA GLN A 139 4.35 -16.11 0.63
C GLN A 139 3.33 -17.24 0.52
N VAL A 140 3.29 -18.13 1.51
CA VAL A 140 2.38 -19.29 1.54
C VAL A 140 0.99 -18.89 2.05
N MET A 141 0.91 -18.02 3.06
CA MET A 141 -0.37 -17.55 3.59
C MET A 141 -1.09 -16.57 2.67
N GLU A 142 -0.35 -15.74 1.94
CA GLU A 142 -0.93 -14.66 1.13
C GLU A 142 -1.96 -15.17 0.11
N PRO A 143 -1.69 -16.20 -0.74
CA PRO A 143 -2.69 -16.75 -1.66
C PRO A 143 -3.93 -17.30 -0.97
N VAL A 144 -3.76 -17.98 0.16
CA VAL A 144 -4.87 -18.52 0.96
C VAL A 144 -5.78 -17.39 1.47
N CYS A 145 -5.18 -16.33 1.99
CA CYS A 145 -5.91 -15.18 2.53
C CYS A 145 -6.55 -14.33 1.43
N GLU A 146 -5.85 -14.11 0.31
CA GLU A 146 -6.34 -13.31 -0.83
C GLU A 146 -7.63 -13.86 -1.42
N ALA A 147 -7.78 -15.18 -1.46
CA ALA A 147 -9.01 -15.83 -1.91
C ALA A 147 -10.26 -15.49 -1.05
N LYS A 148 -10.03 -15.01 0.17
CA LYS A 148 -11.08 -14.68 1.17
C LYS A 148 -11.23 -13.17 1.41
N PHE A 149 -10.31 -12.34 0.93
CA PHE A 149 -10.38 -10.89 1.15
C PHE A 149 -11.47 -10.23 0.30
N SER A 150 -12.11 -9.22 0.88
CA SER A 150 -13.07 -8.37 0.17
C SER A 150 -12.42 -7.65 -1.01
N GLU A 151 -13.13 -7.55 -2.13
CA GLU A 151 -12.71 -6.75 -3.30
C GLU A 151 -12.66 -5.24 -3.02
N ASN A 152 -13.26 -4.77 -1.94
CA ASN A 152 -13.25 -3.37 -1.51
C ASN A 152 -12.07 -3.02 -0.59
N SER A 153 -11.16 -3.97 -0.34
CA SER A 153 -9.90 -3.79 0.38
C SER A 153 -8.73 -3.74 -0.59
N TYR A 154 -7.91 -2.67 -0.56
CA TYR A 154 -6.89 -2.38 -1.58
C TYR A 154 -5.48 -2.29 -1.03
N GLY A 155 -5.29 -2.00 0.27
CA GLY A 155 -3.97 -1.79 0.86
C GLY A 155 -3.19 -3.07 1.09
N PHE A 156 -1.88 -3.06 0.78
CA PHE A 156 -0.94 -4.17 1.02
C PHE A 156 -1.29 -5.49 0.33
N ARG A 157 -2.06 -5.45 -0.74
CA ARG A 157 -2.48 -6.62 -1.50
C ARG A 157 -1.83 -6.65 -2.87
N PRO A 158 -1.48 -7.83 -3.41
CA PRO A 158 -1.00 -7.97 -4.78
C PRO A 158 -2.08 -7.49 -5.77
N ASN A 159 -1.64 -6.92 -6.87
CA ASN A 159 -2.50 -6.40 -7.95
C ASN A 159 -3.53 -5.32 -7.53
N HIS A 160 -3.46 -4.82 -6.30
CA HIS A 160 -4.27 -3.73 -5.80
C HIS A 160 -3.42 -2.48 -5.54
N SER A 161 -3.98 -1.31 -5.82
CA SER A 161 -3.25 -0.05 -5.73
C SER A 161 -4.08 1.07 -5.12
N VAL A 162 -3.42 2.18 -4.80
CA VAL A 162 -4.09 3.44 -4.45
C VAL A 162 -5.03 3.89 -5.57
N GLU A 163 -4.61 3.71 -6.83
CA GLU A 163 -5.40 4.07 -8.00
C GLU A 163 -6.74 3.33 -8.03
N ASN A 164 -6.75 2.03 -7.70
CA ASN A 164 -7.98 1.22 -7.62
C ASN A 164 -8.94 1.73 -6.52
N ALA A 165 -8.42 2.03 -5.32
CA ALA A 165 -9.21 2.55 -4.20
C ALA A 165 -9.84 3.92 -4.54
N ILE A 166 -9.07 4.81 -5.16
CA ILE A 166 -9.56 6.12 -5.62
C ILE A 166 -10.57 5.95 -6.75
N ALA A 167 -10.31 5.07 -7.73
CA ALA A 167 -11.26 4.78 -8.82
C ALA A 167 -12.62 4.25 -8.27
N ARG A 168 -12.57 3.37 -7.27
CA ARG A 168 -13.78 2.89 -6.58
C ARG A 168 -14.53 4.03 -5.90
N SER A 169 -13.81 4.91 -5.19
CA SER A 169 -14.38 6.09 -4.55
C SER A 169 -15.07 7.01 -5.57
N TYR A 170 -14.47 7.23 -6.73
CA TYR A 170 -15.08 8.01 -7.83
C TYR A 170 -16.38 7.40 -8.32
N LYS A 171 -16.43 6.07 -8.53
CA LYS A 171 -17.66 5.38 -8.94
C LYS A 171 -18.77 5.59 -7.92
N LEU A 172 -18.46 5.46 -6.63
CA LEU A 172 -19.44 5.62 -5.56
C LEU A 172 -19.96 7.08 -5.47
N LEU A 173 -19.07 8.05 -5.63
CA LEU A 173 -19.43 9.47 -5.56
C LEU A 173 -20.16 9.95 -6.81
N GLN A 174 -19.68 9.60 -8.01
CA GLN A 174 -20.18 10.16 -9.27
C GLN A 174 -21.30 9.35 -9.90
N GLN A 175 -21.21 8.01 -9.89
CA GLN A 175 -22.19 7.15 -10.54
C GLN A 175 -23.30 6.71 -9.57
N ALA A 176 -22.92 6.30 -8.35
CA ALA A 176 -23.89 5.88 -7.34
C ALA A 176 -24.49 7.03 -6.54
N ASN A 177 -23.98 8.27 -6.67
CA ASN A 177 -24.44 9.47 -5.96
C ASN A 177 -24.46 9.33 -4.43
N LEU A 178 -23.43 8.70 -3.85
CA LEU A 178 -23.28 8.54 -2.40
C LEU A 178 -22.41 9.67 -1.86
N HIS A 179 -23.03 10.75 -1.42
CA HIS A 179 -22.33 12.00 -1.13
C HIS A 179 -22.01 12.23 0.36
N TYR A 180 -22.45 11.35 1.25
CA TYR A 180 -22.05 11.39 2.65
C TYR A 180 -20.95 10.35 2.88
N VAL A 181 -19.75 10.84 3.18
CA VAL A 181 -18.56 10.01 3.39
C VAL A 181 -18.22 10.02 4.87
N ILE A 182 -18.13 8.84 5.46
CA ILE A 182 -17.64 8.67 6.82
C ILE A 182 -16.15 8.36 6.74
N GLU A 183 -15.32 9.24 7.28
CA GLU A 183 -13.89 9.04 7.44
C GLU A 183 -13.64 8.40 8.80
N PHE A 184 -13.01 7.22 8.81
CA PHE A 184 -12.62 6.53 10.03
C PHE A 184 -11.12 6.54 10.21
N ASP A 185 -10.66 6.71 11.47
CA ASP A 185 -9.26 6.57 11.87
C ASP A 185 -9.20 5.68 13.12
N ILE A 186 -8.64 4.49 12.99
CA ILE A 186 -8.49 3.55 14.12
C ILE A 186 -7.30 4.00 14.95
N LYS A 187 -7.52 4.12 16.28
CA LYS A 187 -6.49 4.57 17.22
C LYS A 187 -5.41 3.51 17.40
N GLY A 188 -4.19 3.79 16.91
CA GLY A 188 -3.04 2.91 17.10
C GLY A 188 -3.30 1.47 16.62
N PHE A 189 -3.85 1.29 15.43
CA PHE A 189 -4.33 0.01 14.92
C PHE A 189 -3.32 -1.13 15.13
N PHE A 190 -2.09 -0.98 14.61
CA PHE A 190 -1.07 -2.02 14.71
C PHE A 190 -0.67 -2.38 16.14
N ASP A 191 -0.76 -1.43 17.07
CA ASP A 191 -0.39 -1.63 18.48
C ASP A 191 -1.53 -2.27 19.29
N ASN A 192 -2.76 -2.33 18.75
CA ASN A 192 -3.96 -2.77 19.47
C ASN A 192 -4.59 -4.05 18.90
N VAL A 193 -3.98 -4.71 17.93
CA VAL A 193 -4.48 -5.99 17.38
C VAL A 193 -4.50 -7.06 18.48
N ASN A 194 -5.68 -7.62 18.75
CA ASN A 194 -5.83 -8.71 19.73
C ASN A 194 -5.30 -10.04 19.15
N HIS A 195 -4.26 -10.61 19.76
CA HIS A 195 -3.60 -11.83 19.28
C HIS A 195 -4.55 -13.03 19.23
N ALA A 196 -5.35 -13.25 20.28
CA ALA A 196 -6.28 -14.39 20.34
C ALA A 196 -7.38 -14.28 19.26
N LYS A 197 -7.86 -13.06 19.00
CA LYS A 197 -8.84 -12.81 17.93
C LYS A 197 -8.23 -13.05 16.57
N LEU A 198 -7.03 -12.52 16.32
CA LEU A 198 -6.31 -12.72 15.05
C LEU A 198 -6.09 -14.22 14.75
N ILE A 199 -5.64 -14.98 15.72
CA ILE A 199 -5.44 -16.43 15.54
C ILE A 199 -6.76 -17.14 15.20
N ARG A 200 -7.87 -16.78 15.85
CA ARG A 200 -9.19 -17.32 15.50
C ARG A 200 -9.63 -16.92 14.09
N GLN A 201 -9.31 -15.71 13.63
CA GLN A 201 -9.60 -15.27 12.28
C GLN A 201 -8.77 -16.05 11.24
N ILE A 202 -7.47 -16.28 11.51
CA ILE A 202 -6.62 -17.13 10.66
C ILE A 202 -7.20 -18.53 10.55
N TRP A 203 -7.63 -19.11 11.67
CA TRP A 203 -8.29 -20.41 11.69
C TRP A 203 -9.59 -20.41 10.86
N ALA A 204 -10.43 -19.40 11.03
CA ALA A 204 -11.67 -19.25 10.27
C ALA A 204 -11.46 -19.07 8.75
N MET A 205 -10.26 -18.64 8.33
CA MET A 205 -9.86 -18.59 6.92
C MET A 205 -9.47 -19.96 6.34
N GLY A 206 -9.53 -21.03 7.15
CA GLY A 206 -9.18 -22.38 6.72
C GLY A 206 -7.73 -22.78 6.99
N ILE A 207 -6.95 -21.95 7.67
CA ILE A 207 -5.55 -22.26 8.04
C ILE A 207 -5.57 -22.99 9.38
N HIS A 208 -5.58 -24.33 9.34
CA HIS A 208 -5.66 -25.22 10.51
C HIS A 208 -4.32 -25.90 10.84
N ASP A 209 -3.23 -25.44 10.25
CA ASP A 209 -1.87 -25.93 10.54
C ASP A 209 -1.41 -25.45 11.93
N LYS A 210 -1.32 -26.41 12.87
CA LYS A 210 -0.94 -26.11 14.26
C LYS A 210 0.50 -25.62 14.38
N ALA A 211 1.43 -26.14 13.54
CA ALA A 211 2.83 -25.74 13.54
C ALA A 211 2.97 -24.28 13.06
N LEU A 212 2.28 -23.94 11.98
CA LEU A 212 2.26 -22.56 11.47
C LEU A 212 1.65 -21.59 12.50
N ILE A 213 0.52 -21.96 13.12
CA ILE A 213 -0.12 -21.15 14.16
C ILE A 213 0.80 -20.96 15.38
N PHE A 214 1.54 -21.99 15.77
CA PHE A 214 2.53 -21.87 16.83
C PHE A 214 3.60 -20.84 16.48
N VAL A 215 4.19 -20.90 15.30
CA VAL A 215 5.21 -19.94 14.84
C VAL A 215 4.63 -18.51 14.78
N LEU A 216 3.41 -18.33 14.28
CA LEU A 216 2.73 -17.04 14.26
C LEU A 216 2.54 -16.45 15.67
N ARG A 217 2.11 -17.27 16.64
CA ARG A 217 1.99 -16.83 18.04
C ARG A 217 3.34 -16.36 18.60
N ARG A 218 4.42 -17.11 18.31
CA ARG A 218 5.79 -16.70 18.73
C ARG A 218 6.22 -15.38 18.09
N ILE A 219 5.91 -15.15 16.81
CA ILE A 219 6.18 -13.87 16.14
C ILE A 219 5.41 -12.71 16.80
N LEU A 220 4.15 -12.92 17.16
CA LEU A 220 3.30 -11.90 17.78
C LEU A 220 3.75 -11.56 19.21
N THR A 221 4.25 -12.52 19.95
CA THR A 221 4.73 -12.36 21.33
C THR A 221 6.24 -12.15 21.45
N ALA A 222 6.93 -11.90 20.31
CA ALA A 222 8.36 -11.62 20.32
C ALA A 222 8.67 -10.40 21.19
N GLN A 223 9.66 -10.53 22.08
CA GLN A 223 10.10 -9.42 22.93
C GLN A 223 10.52 -8.21 22.11
N ILE A 224 10.22 -7.03 22.59
CA ILE A 224 10.61 -5.75 22.00
C ILE A 224 11.68 -5.10 22.86
N LYS A 225 12.86 -4.85 22.28
CA LYS A 225 13.92 -4.08 22.89
C LYS A 225 13.71 -2.61 22.59
N LEU A 226 13.50 -1.81 23.64
CA LEU A 226 13.34 -0.35 23.55
C LEU A 226 14.69 0.35 23.38
N GLU A 227 14.66 1.66 23.10
CA GLU A 227 15.87 2.48 22.90
C GLU A 227 16.68 2.65 24.20
N ASP A 228 16.03 2.60 25.35
CA ASP A 228 16.64 2.61 26.69
C ASP A 228 17.28 1.26 27.09
N GLY A 229 17.13 0.23 26.26
CA GLY A 229 17.65 -1.11 26.49
C GLY A 229 16.70 -2.05 27.23
N THR A 230 15.56 -1.60 27.70
CA THR A 230 14.55 -2.45 28.37
C THR A 230 13.83 -3.38 27.38
N PHE A 231 13.28 -4.50 27.90
CA PHE A 231 12.55 -5.47 27.14
C PHE A 231 11.09 -5.51 27.57
N ILE A 232 10.19 -5.49 26.57
CA ILE A 232 8.74 -5.60 26.78
C ILE A 232 8.25 -6.82 26.00
N THR A 233 7.41 -7.65 26.64
CA THR A 233 6.68 -8.72 25.95
C THR A 233 5.28 -8.20 25.61
N PRO A 234 4.91 -8.07 24.32
CA PRO A 234 3.60 -7.56 23.93
C PRO A 234 2.50 -8.60 24.19
N ASP A 235 1.40 -8.17 24.77
CA ASP A 235 0.14 -8.93 24.95
C ASP A 235 -0.82 -8.75 23.76
N LYS A 236 -0.62 -7.71 22.98
CA LYS A 236 -1.38 -7.30 21.79
C LYS A 236 -0.50 -6.57 20.79
N GLY A 237 -1.03 -6.35 19.62
CA GLY A 237 -0.37 -5.62 18.55
C GLY A 237 0.42 -6.52 17.59
N THR A 238 0.77 -5.96 16.46
CA THR A 238 1.67 -6.55 15.48
C THR A 238 2.85 -5.59 15.28
N PRO A 239 4.11 -6.07 15.22
CA PRO A 239 5.27 -5.18 15.12
C PRO A 239 5.19 -4.34 13.84
N GLN A 240 5.05 -3.01 13.98
CA GLN A 240 5.12 -2.08 12.84
C GLN A 240 6.49 -2.18 12.19
N GLY A 241 6.57 -2.79 10.99
CA GLY A 241 7.81 -3.06 10.27
C GLY A 241 8.16 -4.55 10.15
N GLY A 242 7.38 -5.44 10.78
CA GLY A 242 7.41 -6.87 10.46
C GLY A 242 6.91 -7.13 9.03
N ILE A 243 7.54 -8.06 8.33
CA ILE A 243 7.20 -8.38 6.93
C ILE A 243 5.79 -8.95 6.79
N ILE A 244 5.35 -9.73 7.76
CA ILE A 244 4.03 -10.35 7.77
C ILE A 244 2.94 -9.41 8.29
N SER A 245 3.28 -8.35 9.02
CA SER A 245 2.31 -7.48 9.70
C SER A 245 1.25 -6.86 8.78
N PRO A 246 1.55 -6.45 7.52
CA PRO A 246 0.52 -5.97 6.59
C PRO A 246 -0.54 -7.02 6.24
N LEU A 247 -0.13 -8.28 6.05
CA LEU A 247 -1.05 -9.40 5.80
C LEU A 247 -1.95 -9.64 7.01
N LEU A 248 -1.36 -9.70 8.22
CA LEU A 248 -2.11 -9.88 9.46
C LEU A 248 -3.10 -8.74 9.70
N ALA A 249 -2.72 -7.50 9.38
CA ALA A 249 -3.60 -6.33 9.43
C ALA A 249 -4.84 -6.49 8.53
N ASN A 250 -4.64 -6.97 7.32
CA ASN A 250 -5.73 -7.24 6.38
C ASN A 250 -6.63 -8.37 6.89
N ILE A 251 -6.08 -9.45 7.48
CA ILE A 251 -6.86 -10.53 8.08
C ILE A 251 -7.79 -9.99 9.18
N VAL A 252 -7.26 -9.14 10.08
CA VAL A 252 -8.06 -8.55 11.17
C VAL A 252 -9.24 -7.75 10.64
N LEU A 253 -9.00 -6.89 9.65
CA LEU A 253 -10.02 -5.98 9.13
C LEU A 253 -10.93 -6.60 8.07
N ASN A 254 -10.59 -7.78 7.53
CA ASN A 254 -11.45 -8.48 6.57
C ASN A 254 -12.83 -8.82 7.15
N GLU A 255 -12.90 -9.09 8.45
CA GLU A 255 -14.19 -9.32 9.14
C GLU A 255 -15.06 -8.07 9.14
N LEU A 256 -14.45 -6.87 9.28
CA LEU A 256 -15.15 -5.58 9.13
C LEU A 256 -15.67 -5.40 7.70
N ASP A 257 -14.82 -5.66 6.70
CA ASP A 257 -15.20 -5.52 5.30
C ASP A 257 -16.44 -6.35 4.98
N HIS A 258 -16.41 -7.64 5.30
CA HIS A 258 -17.53 -8.55 5.07
C HIS A 258 -18.77 -8.20 5.89
N TRP A 259 -18.59 -7.69 7.13
CA TRP A 259 -19.72 -7.26 7.94
C TRP A 259 -20.41 -6.03 7.29
N VAL A 260 -19.67 -5.01 6.86
CA VAL A 260 -20.25 -3.85 6.17
C VAL A 260 -20.92 -4.26 4.86
N GLU A 261 -20.29 -5.13 4.08
CA GLU A 261 -20.84 -5.64 2.83
C GLU A 261 -22.14 -6.43 3.04
N SER A 262 -22.22 -7.21 4.14
CA SER A 262 -23.43 -7.98 4.48
C SER A 262 -24.64 -7.11 4.80
N GLN A 263 -24.43 -5.87 5.26
CA GLN A 263 -25.51 -4.93 5.58
C GLN A 263 -26.21 -4.38 4.34
N TRP A 264 -25.53 -4.36 3.17
CA TRP A 264 -26.08 -3.86 1.93
C TRP A 264 -25.76 -4.73 0.71
N GLN A 265 -24.48 -4.80 0.28
CA GLN A 265 -24.05 -5.42 -0.98
C GLN A 265 -24.41 -6.92 -1.04
N TRP A 266 -24.19 -7.63 0.05
CA TRP A 266 -24.43 -9.04 0.21
C TRP A 266 -25.60 -9.35 1.15
N SER A 267 -26.52 -8.40 1.30
CA SER A 267 -27.76 -8.64 2.06
C SER A 267 -28.58 -9.76 1.44
N PRO A 268 -29.45 -10.46 2.21
CA PRO A 268 -30.28 -11.53 1.67
C PRO A 268 -31.13 -11.09 0.47
N ILE A 269 -31.57 -9.83 0.45
CA ILE A 269 -32.32 -9.25 -0.69
C ILE A 269 -31.44 -9.18 -1.95
N CYS A 270 -30.20 -8.73 -1.80
CA CYS A 270 -29.28 -8.63 -2.94
C CYS A 270 -28.84 -10.00 -3.46
N LYS A 271 -28.57 -10.95 -2.57
CA LYS A 271 -28.14 -12.32 -2.92
C LYS A 271 -29.18 -13.12 -3.71
N ARG A 272 -30.47 -12.83 -3.53
CA ARG A 272 -31.56 -13.50 -4.29
C ARG A 272 -31.61 -13.08 -5.78
N ASN A 273 -30.92 -12.02 -6.13
CA ASN A 273 -30.95 -11.48 -7.49
C ASN A 273 -29.65 -11.82 -8.23
N VAL A 274 -29.78 -12.40 -9.44
CA VAL A 274 -28.63 -12.74 -10.29
C VAL A 274 -27.86 -11.47 -10.73
N ARG A 275 -28.59 -10.37 -10.94
CA ARG A 275 -27.98 -9.08 -11.31
C ARG A 275 -27.95 -8.15 -10.10
N PRO A 276 -26.76 -7.66 -9.68
CA PRO A 276 -26.60 -6.77 -8.53
C PRO A 276 -27.51 -5.53 -8.57
N GLU A 277 -27.73 -4.96 -9.78
CA GLU A 277 -28.55 -3.75 -9.94
C GLU A 277 -30.01 -3.99 -9.53
N ASN A 278 -30.55 -5.18 -9.82
CA ASN A 278 -31.91 -5.55 -9.43
C ASN A 278 -32.00 -5.73 -7.90
N GLY A 279 -30.98 -6.36 -7.31
CA GLY A 279 -30.85 -6.49 -5.87
C GLY A 279 -30.82 -5.15 -5.16
N TYR A 280 -29.99 -4.21 -5.63
CA TYR A 280 -29.93 -2.84 -5.09
C TYR A 280 -31.24 -2.07 -5.27
N ARG A 281 -31.96 -2.25 -6.38
CA ARG A 281 -33.28 -1.64 -6.61
C ARG A 281 -34.32 -2.15 -5.59
N GLN A 282 -34.32 -3.44 -5.29
CA GLN A 282 -35.21 -4.02 -4.27
C GLN A 282 -34.78 -3.59 -2.86
N ALA A 283 -33.49 -3.63 -2.55
CA ALA A 283 -32.97 -3.21 -1.24
C ALA A 283 -33.30 -1.75 -0.91
N LYS A 284 -33.33 -0.86 -1.91
CA LYS A 284 -33.77 0.56 -1.74
C LYS A 284 -35.22 0.71 -1.30
N LYS A 285 -36.08 -0.28 -1.57
CA LYS A 285 -37.49 -0.28 -1.12
C LYS A 285 -37.65 -0.86 0.29
N SER A 286 -36.59 -1.38 0.89
CA SER A 286 -36.56 -1.94 2.24
C SER A 286 -36.02 -0.94 3.26
N ASN A 287 -35.99 -1.34 4.54
CA ASN A 287 -35.39 -0.55 5.63
C ASN A 287 -33.84 -0.65 5.68
N LEU A 288 -33.21 -1.37 4.76
CA LEU A 288 -31.75 -1.48 4.71
C LEU A 288 -31.11 -0.12 4.39
N LYS A 289 -29.95 0.10 4.96
CA LYS A 289 -29.18 1.34 4.78
C LYS A 289 -28.12 1.16 3.70
N GLU A 290 -28.21 1.98 2.63
CA GLU A 290 -27.27 1.93 1.51
C GLU A 290 -25.89 2.42 1.96
N MET A 291 -24.92 1.49 2.01
CA MET A 291 -23.56 1.78 2.41
C MET A 291 -22.54 0.93 1.62
N PHE A 292 -21.38 1.52 1.34
CA PHE A 292 -20.27 0.86 0.65
C PHE A 292 -18.95 1.23 1.31
N ILE A 293 -18.10 0.25 1.55
CA ILE A 293 -16.76 0.46 2.12
C ILE A 293 -15.72 0.55 1.01
N VAL A 294 -14.70 1.38 1.22
CA VAL A 294 -13.44 1.38 0.48
C VAL A 294 -12.33 1.46 1.51
N ARG A 295 -11.50 0.43 1.59
CA ARG A 295 -10.44 0.31 2.60
C ARG A 295 -9.05 0.21 1.98
N TYR A 296 -8.11 0.94 2.54
CA TYR A 296 -6.69 0.83 2.24
C TYR A 296 -5.90 0.65 3.54
N ALA A 297 -5.55 -0.58 3.88
CA ALA A 297 -4.99 -0.95 5.19
C ALA A 297 -5.94 -0.58 6.35
N ASP A 298 -5.51 0.26 7.27
CA ASP A 298 -6.30 0.79 8.39
C ASP A 298 -7.07 2.09 8.06
N ASP A 299 -6.80 2.71 6.92
CA ASP A 299 -7.52 3.91 6.44
C ASP A 299 -8.72 3.49 5.57
N PHE A 300 -9.93 3.72 6.05
CA PHE A 300 -11.13 3.34 5.31
C PHE A 300 -12.20 4.41 5.32
N ARG A 301 -13.05 4.35 4.29
CA ARG A 301 -14.18 5.25 4.08
C ARG A 301 -15.44 4.43 3.86
N ILE A 302 -16.56 4.90 4.42
CA ILE A 302 -17.88 4.35 4.12
C ILE A 302 -18.70 5.44 3.44
N TYR A 303 -19.31 5.09 2.32
CA TYR A 303 -20.06 5.98 1.46
C TYR A 303 -21.56 5.72 1.65
N CYS A 304 -22.33 6.76 1.97
CA CYS A 304 -23.76 6.70 2.25
C CYS A 304 -24.50 7.72 1.41
N ARG A 305 -25.81 7.49 1.20
CA ARG A 305 -26.68 8.38 0.42
C ARG A 305 -27.18 9.57 1.23
N THR A 306 -27.58 9.37 2.47
CA THR A 306 -28.18 10.37 3.35
C THR A 306 -27.35 10.58 4.61
N LYS A 307 -27.54 11.73 5.26
CA LYS A 307 -26.91 12.07 6.53
C LYS A 307 -27.33 11.11 7.64
N ASP A 308 -28.62 10.83 7.77
CA ASP A 308 -29.17 9.89 8.76
C ASP A 308 -28.54 8.49 8.60
N THR A 309 -28.43 7.99 7.36
CA THR A 309 -27.76 6.70 7.12
C THR A 309 -26.29 6.75 7.56
N ALA A 310 -25.57 7.84 7.27
CA ALA A 310 -24.18 7.96 7.65
C ALA A 310 -23.99 8.01 9.17
N GLU A 311 -24.84 8.75 9.89
CA GLU A 311 -24.81 8.82 11.37
C GLU A 311 -25.06 7.45 12.01
N ARG A 312 -26.11 6.75 11.60
CA ARG A 312 -26.43 5.40 12.09
C ARG A 312 -25.32 4.39 11.75
N THR A 313 -24.80 4.45 10.53
CA THR A 313 -23.68 3.59 10.11
C THR A 313 -22.43 3.86 10.93
N MET A 314 -22.11 5.12 11.18
CA MET A 314 -20.94 5.48 11.99
C MET A 314 -21.05 4.89 13.40
N HIS A 315 -22.20 5.06 14.07
CA HIS A 315 -22.41 4.48 15.40
C HIS A 315 -22.30 2.95 15.41
N ALA A 316 -22.93 2.28 14.44
CA ALA A 316 -22.90 0.83 14.33
C ALA A 316 -21.46 0.30 14.09
N VAL A 317 -20.67 0.96 13.23
CA VAL A 317 -19.27 0.58 12.96
C VAL A 317 -18.40 0.78 14.21
N ILE A 318 -18.56 1.89 14.93
CA ILE A 318 -17.81 2.17 16.16
C ILE A 318 -18.10 1.10 17.21
N GLN A 319 -19.37 0.79 17.44
CA GLN A 319 -19.78 -0.25 18.38
C GLN A 319 -19.22 -1.61 17.96
N TRP A 320 -19.36 -1.96 16.68
CA TRP A 320 -18.86 -3.23 16.14
C TRP A 320 -17.34 -3.39 16.30
N LEU A 321 -16.55 -2.34 15.98
CA LEU A 321 -15.10 -2.35 16.17
C LEU A 321 -14.72 -2.57 17.63
N ARG A 322 -15.40 -1.89 18.56
CA ARG A 322 -15.17 -2.02 20.01
C ARG A 322 -15.52 -3.41 20.51
N GLU A 323 -16.68 -3.91 20.17
CA GLU A 323 -17.19 -5.18 20.69
C GLU A 323 -16.52 -6.39 20.03
N ARG A 324 -16.37 -6.34 18.71
CA ARG A 324 -15.92 -7.51 17.93
C ARG A 324 -14.40 -7.59 17.78
N LEU A 325 -13.73 -6.49 17.50
CA LEU A 325 -12.28 -6.45 17.27
C LEU A 325 -11.51 -5.89 18.47
N LYS A 326 -12.17 -5.32 19.48
CA LYS A 326 -11.54 -4.66 20.63
C LYS A 326 -10.65 -3.47 20.19
N LEU A 327 -11.09 -2.77 19.14
CA LEU A 327 -10.41 -1.62 18.56
C LEU A 327 -11.21 -0.35 18.83
N GLU A 328 -10.50 0.74 19.11
CA GLU A 328 -11.09 2.06 19.33
C GLU A 328 -10.81 2.98 18.14
N ILE A 329 -11.74 3.87 17.86
CA ILE A 329 -11.55 4.93 16.88
C ILE A 329 -10.94 6.19 17.51
N SER A 330 -10.33 7.01 16.66
CA SER A 330 -9.92 8.37 17.01
C SER A 330 -11.09 9.33 16.79
N GLU A 331 -11.79 9.72 17.87
CA GLU A 331 -12.96 10.61 17.78
C GLU A 331 -12.63 11.94 17.08
N LYS A 332 -11.44 12.50 17.35
CA LYS A 332 -10.98 13.76 16.73
C LYS A 332 -10.82 13.71 15.22
N LYS A 333 -10.64 12.51 14.65
CA LYS A 333 -10.39 12.32 13.22
C LYS A 333 -11.52 11.61 12.48
N THR A 334 -12.40 10.92 13.21
CA THR A 334 -13.57 10.26 12.65
C THR A 334 -14.69 11.28 12.47
N ARG A 335 -15.18 11.42 11.23
CA ARG A 335 -16.18 12.45 10.91
C ARG A 335 -16.99 12.08 9.69
N ILE A 336 -18.18 12.68 9.56
CA ILE A 336 -19.05 12.59 8.39
C ILE A 336 -18.88 13.85 7.55
N ILE A 337 -18.61 13.69 6.26
CA ILE A 337 -18.43 14.78 5.31
C ILE A 337 -19.49 14.68 4.22
N ASN A 338 -20.21 15.78 3.98
CA ASN A 338 -20.98 15.95 2.76
C ASN A 338 -20.03 16.48 1.66
N VAL A 339 -19.66 15.60 0.73
CA VAL A 339 -18.71 15.95 -0.33
C VAL A 339 -19.26 16.88 -1.40
N ARG A 340 -20.52 17.24 -1.35
CA ARG A 340 -21.06 18.33 -2.19
C ARG A 340 -20.66 19.71 -1.66
N ASN A 341 -20.42 19.83 -0.36
CA ASN A 341 -20.09 21.08 0.31
C ASN A 341 -18.61 21.18 0.69
N HIS A 342 -18.01 20.07 1.12
CA HIS A 342 -16.65 20.02 1.65
C HIS A 342 -15.81 18.96 0.93
N TYR A 343 -14.48 19.12 0.98
CA TYR A 343 -13.55 18.10 0.50
C TYR A 343 -13.40 16.97 1.52
N SER A 344 -13.34 15.74 1.03
CA SER A 344 -12.92 14.56 1.78
C SER A 344 -11.52 14.17 1.36
N ASP A 345 -10.65 13.93 2.34
CA ASP A 345 -9.27 13.52 2.12
C ASP A 345 -9.16 12.00 2.21
N PHE A 346 -8.59 11.37 1.16
CA PHE A 346 -8.31 9.95 1.14
C PHE A 346 -7.03 9.66 0.36
N LEU A 347 -6.09 8.93 0.96
CA LEU A 347 -4.83 8.50 0.35
C LEU A 347 -4.02 9.64 -0.30
N GLY A 348 -4.06 10.82 0.31
CA GLY A 348 -3.34 11.99 -0.19
C GLY A 348 -4.04 12.77 -1.30
N PHE A 349 -5.27 12.40 -1.65
CA PHE A 349 -6.16 13.13 -2.54
C PHE A 349 -7.26 13.81 -1.74
N LYS A 350 -7.63 15.05 -2.10
CA LYS A 350 -8.87 15.69 -1.65
C LYS A 350 -9.90 15.64 -2.77
N MET A 351 -11.09 15.18 -2.45
CA MET A 351 -12.17 14.93 -3.41
C MET A 351 -13.44 15.67 -3.01
N LYS A 352 -14.14 16.26 -4.00
CA LYS A 352 -15.41 16.93 -3.84
C LYS A 352 -16.28 16.65 -5.07
N VAL A 353 -17.62 16.61 -4.88
CA VAL A 353 -18.56 16.50 -5.99
C VAL A 353 -19.00 17.87 -6.42
N HIS A 354 -18.88 18.17 -7.70
CA HIS A 354 -19.28 19.44 -8.31
C HIS A 354 -20.34 19.20 -9.39
N ARG A 355 -21.24 20.16 -9.55
CA ARG A 355 -22.24 20.14 -10.63
C ARG A 355 -21.66 20.76 -11.90
N LYS A 356 -21.62 20.00 -12.98
CA LYS A 356 -21.22 20.47 -14.32
C LYS A 356 -22.38 20.27 -15.30
N GLY A 357 -23.11 21.34 -15.57
CA GLY A 357 -24.40 21.24 -16.29
C GLY A 357 -25.39 20.36 -15.52
N ASN A 358 -25.94 19.35 -16.18
CA ASN A 358 -26.88 18.40 -15.58
C ASN A 358 -26.23 17.19 -14.91
N LYS A 359 -24.88 17.11 -14.90
CA LYS A 359 -24.15 15.98 -14.34
C LYS A 359 -23.40 16.36 -13.07
N LEU A 360 -23.30 15.41 -12.16
CA LEU A 360 -22.40 15.50 -11.01
C LEU A 360 -21.05 14.85 -11.37
N VAL A 361 -19.97 15.56 -11.14
CA VAL A 361 -18.61 15.11 -11.43
C VAL A 361 -17.73 15.22 -10.20
N VAL A 362 -16.83 14.28 -10.00
CA VAL A 362 -15.81 14.37 -8.94
C VAL A 362 -14.69 15.28 -9.42
N ILE A 363 -14.38 16.29 -8.62
CA ILE A 363 -13.16 17.07 -8.75
C ILE A 363 -12.19 16.66 -7.65
N SER A 364 -10.92 16.49 -8.00
CA SER A 364 -9.89 16.12 -7.05
C SER A 364 -8.57 16.82 -7.31
N TYR A 365 -7.84 17.02 -6.22
CA TYR A 365 -6.55 17.66 -6.14
C TYR A 365 -5.63 16.85 -5.22
N ILE A 366 -4.38 17.23 -5.13
CA ILE A 366 -3.49 16.77 -4.05
C ILE A 366 -4.04 17.33 -2.73
N ALA A 367 -4.15 16.51 -1.69
CA ALA A 367 -4.56 16.95 -0.36
C ALA A 367 -3.60 18.03 0.18
N ASP A 368 -4.11 19.06 0.86
CA ASP A 368 -3.35 20.28 1.19
C ASP A 368 -2.05 19.99 1.94
N LYS A 369 -2.09 19.13 2.96
CA LYS A 369 -0.89 18.73 3.72
C LYS A 369 0.15 18.04 2.84
N ASN A 370 -0.30 17.21 1.89
CA ASN A 370 0.57 16.52 0.95
C ASN A 370 1.16 17.49 -0.06
N PHE A 371 0.36 18.43 -0.55
CA PHE A 371 0.78 19.47 -1.48
C PHE A 371 1.90 20.33 -0.88
N ASP A 372 1.71 20.85 0.33
CA ASP A 372 2.72 21.67 1.02
C ASP A 372 4.01 20.88 1.29
N HIS A 373 3.88 19.63 1.72
CA HIS A 373 5.04 18.77 1.94
C HIS A 373 5.82 18.50 0.63
N LYS A 374 5.12 18.22 -0.48
CA LYS A 374 5.76 18.04 -1.80
C LYS A 374 6.43 19.33 -2.26
N ARG A 375 5.76 20.47 -2.08
CA ARG A 375 6.31 21.78 -2.39
C ARG A 375 7.61 22.06 -1.63
N GLN A 376 7.65 21.81 -0.32
CA GLN A 376 8.83 21.99 0.49
C GLN A 376 9.97 21.03 0.07
N LYS A 377 9.68 19.76 -0.15
CA LYS A 377 10.67 18.77 -0.59
C LYS A 377 11.28 19.15 -1.95
N LEU A 378 10.45 19.51 -2.92
CA LEU A 378 10.92 19.91 -4.26
C LEU A 378 11.75 21.19 -4.20
N LYS A 379 11.34 22.19 -3.40
CA LYS A 379 12.14 23.41 -3.19
C LYS A 379 13.49 23.10 -2.52
N THR A 380 13.49 22.22 -1.52
CA THR A 380 14.74 21.79 -0.86
C THR A 380 15.67 21.08 -1.84
N GLN A 381 15.14 20.21 -2.68
CA GLN A 381 15.93 19.50 -3.68
C GLN A 381 16.43 20.47 -4.79
N ALA A 382 15.62 21.43 -5.20
CA ALA A 382 16.04 22.47 -6.12
C ALA A 382 17.21 23.33 -5.57
N LYS A 383 17.18 23.66 -4.26
CA LYS A 383 18.33 24.33 -3.62
C LYS A 383 19.60 23.46 -3.65
N ARG A 384 19.47 22.13 -3.54
CA ARG A 384 20.60 21.20 -3.65
C ARG A 384 21.18 21.07 -5.05
N ILE A 385 20.41 21.33 -6.09
CA ILE A 385 20.96 21.46 -7.46
C ILE A 385 21.95 22.64 -7.53
N VAL A 386 21.60 23.74 -6.87
CA VAL A 386 22.45 24.95 -6.83
C VAL A 386 23.68 24.78 -5.92
N HIS A 387 23.48 24.11 -4.77
CA HIS A 387 24.51 23.80 -3.77
C HIS A 387 24.56 22.28 -3.54
N PRO A 388 25.26 21.55 -4.44
CA PRO A 388 25.20 20.10 -4.41
C PRO A 388 25.99 19.51 -3.24
N ARG A 389 25.49 18.40 -2.72
CA ARG A 389 26.21 17.59 -1.72
C ARG A 389 27.39 16.90 -2.38
N LYS A 390 28.55 16.85 -1.72
CA LYS A 390 29.77 16.20 -2.23
C LYS A 390 29.56 14.78 -2.75
N ILE A 391 28.72 13.97 -2.07
CA ILE A 391 28.44 12.57 -2.43
C ILE A 391 27.70 12.43 -3.77
N TYR A 392 26.83 13.37 -4.13
CA TYR A 392 25.95 13.25 -5.31
C TYR A 392 26.43 14.12 -6.49
N GLY A 393 27.13 15.21 -6.21
CA GLY A 393 27.43 16.22 -7.22
C GLY A 393 26.18 16.86 -7.81
N GLU A 394 26.32 17.83 -8.68
CA GLU A 394 25.22 18.56 -9.32
C GLU A 394 24.34 17.61 -10.16
N GLN A 395 24.96 16.74 -10.94
CA GLN A 395 24.27 15.77 -11.79
C GLN A 395 23.42 14.78 -10.96
N GLY A 396 23.96 14.28 -9.85
CA GLY A 396 23.22 13.38 -8.95
C GLY A 396 22.02 14.06 -8.28
N GLU A 397 22.16 15.35 -7.91
CA GLU A 397 21.05 16.12 -7.33
C GLU A 397 19.94 16.40 -8.36
N ILE A 398 20.28 16.60 -9.63
CA ILE A 398 19.29 16.72 -10.72
C ILE A 398 18.54 15.38 -10.90
N ARG A 399 19.25 14.26 -10.93
CA ARG A 399 18.63 12.93 -11.04
C ARG A 399 17.69 12.63 -9.88
N LEU A 400 18.06 13.00 -8.66
CA LEU A 400 17.19 12.89 -7.48
C LEU A 400 15.94 13.77 -7.61
N TYR A 401 16.09 15.01 -8.08
CA TYR A 401 14.97 15.90 -8.36
C TYR A 401 14.03 15.28 -9.41
N ASN A 402 14.56 14.79 -10.50
CA ASN A 402 13.81 14.14 -11.58
C ASN A 402 13.04 12.91 -11.09
N SER A 403 13.65 12.08 -10.23
CA SER A 403 12.97 10.95 -9.58
C SER A 403 11.82 11.39 -8.70
N MET A 404 11.97 12.50 -7.95
CA MET A 404 10.90 13.05 -7.12
C MET A 404 9.73 13.57 -7.96
N VAL A 405 10.02 14.27 -9.09
CA VAL A 405 9.01 14.76 -10.04
C VAL A 405 8.24 13.59 -10.64
N THR A 406 8.97 12.59 -11.18
CA THR A 406 8.37 11.40 -11.79
C THR A 406 7.50 10.63 -10.81
N GLY A 407 8.00 10.39 -9.60
CA GLY A 407 7.26 9.68 -8.56
C GLY A 407 5.98 10.41 -8.12
N MET A 408 6.05 11.75 -8.01
CA MET A 408 4.88 12.57 -7.70
C MET A 408 3.85 12.54 -8.83
N GLN A 409 4.29 12.75 -10.07
CA GLN A 409 3.41 12.73 -11.24
C GLN A 409 2.74 11.36 -11.42
N ASN A 410 3.49 10.26 -11.25
CA ASN A 410 2.93 8.90 -11.34
C ASN A 410 1.87 8.66 -10.27
N TYR A 411 2.11 9.08 -9.02
CA TYR A 411 1.17 8.86 -7.92
C TYR A 411 -0.13 9.67 -8.08
N TYR A 412 -0.03 10.94 -8.50
CA TYR A 412 -1.17 11.85 -8.56
C TYR A 412 -1.79 12.00 -9.95
N CYS A 413 -1.34 11.26 -10.96
CA CYS A 413 -1.85 11.36 -12.35
C CYS A 413 -3.36 11.11 -12.48
N ILE A 414 -3.98 10.45 -11.51
CA ILE A 414 -5.42 10.17 -11.48
C ILE A 414 -6.26 11.32 -10.90
N ALA A 415 -5.64 12.35 -10.28
CA ALA A 415 -6.39 13.51 -9.80
C ALA A 415 -6.88 14.35 -10.97
N THR A 416 -8.17 14.71 -10.99
CA THR A 416 -8.79 15.41 -12.13
C THR A 416 -8.18 16.79 -12.40
N HIS A 417 -7.66 17.46 -11.38
CA HIS A 417 -7.05 18.79 -11.47
C HIS A 417 -5.53 18.77 -11.19
N ILE A 418 -4.88 17.64 -11.45
CA ILE A 418 -3.44 17.49 -11.22
C ILE A 418 -2.60 18.54 -11.99
N ASN A 419 -3.02 18.91 -13.19
CA ASN A 419 -2.32 19.91 -13.98
C ASN A 419 -2.29 21.28 -13.30
N HIS A 420 -3.37 21.65 -12.60
CA HIS A 420 -3.43 22.87 -11.80
C HIS A 420 -2.42 22.84 -10.66
N ASP A 421 -2.41 21.79 -9.86
CA ASP A 421 -1.50 21.63 -8.72
C ASP A 421 -0.04 21.59 -9.20
N CYS A 422 0.23 20.83 -10.25
CA CYS A 422 1.56 20.74 -10.84
C CYS A 422 2.02 22.06 -11.45
N ALA A 423 1.14 22.88 -12.01
CA ALA A 423 1.49 24.21 -12.52
C ALA A 423 1.94 25.15 -11.39
N ILE A 424 1.25 25.14 -10.24
CA ILE A 424 1.65 25.92 -9.05
C ILE A 424 3.00 25.45 -8.51
N LEU A 425 3.21 24.14 -8.39
CA LEU A 425 4.48 23.57 -7.95
C LEU A 425 5.62 23.92 -8.92
N ASN A 426 5.37 23.81 -10.22
CA ASN A 426 6.33 24.13 -11.27
C ASN A 426 6.75 25.60 -11.19
N ARG A 427 5.80 26.53 -11.09
CA ARG A 427 6.10 27.96 -10.93
C ARG A 427 6.99 28.18 -9.71
N ALA A 428 6.64 27.64 -8.56
CA ALA A 428 7.39 27.83 -7.32
C ALA A 428 8.83 27.28 -7.37
N VAL A 429 9.06 26.17 -8.07
CA VAL A 429 10.38 25.54 -8.19
C VAL A 429 11.20 26.21 -9.29
N MET A 430 10.60 26.47 -10.45
CA MET A 430 11.31 27.07 -11.60
C MET A 430 11.74 28.51 -11.31
N THR A 431 10.90 29.31 -10.62
CA THR A 431 11.32 30.65 -10.15
C THR A 431 12.56 30.56 -9.24
N LEU A 432 12.56 29.57 -8.30
CA LEU A 432 13.71 29.37 -7.42
C LEU A 432 14.99 29.00 -8.21
N LEU A 433 14.88 28.07 -9.15
CA LEU A 433 16.01 27.62 -9.98
C LEU A 433 16.50 28.74 -10.87
N THR A 434 15.62 29.46 -11.55
CA THR A 434 16.00 30.61 -12.41
C THR A 434 16.76 31.66 -11.62
N ASN A 435 16.22 32.09 -10.46
CA ASN A 435 16.85 33.13 -9.66
C ASN A 435 18.22 32.71 -9.09
N ARG A 436 18.38 31.43 -8.73
CA ARG A 436 19.61 30.95 -8.09
C ARG A 436 20.68 30.46 -9.06
N LEU A 437 20.29 30.05 -10.27
CA LEU A 437 21.21 29.69 -11.35
C LEU A 437 21.54 30.88 -12.26
N SER A 438 20.93 32.06 -12.02
CA SER A 438 21.28 33.30 -12.67
C SER A 438 22.57 33.85 -12.04
N THR A 439 23.56 34.14 -12.86
CA THR A 439 24.86 34.71 -12.46
C THR A 439 25.12 35.98 -13.27
N ARG A 440 26.16 36.75 -12.89
CA ARG A 440 26.60 37.95 -13.67
C ARG A 440 26.94 37.58 -15.12
N ASN A 441 27.38 36.35 -15.37
CA ASN A 441 27.78 35.84 -16.70
C ASN A 441 26.61 35.11 -17.43
N GLY A 442 25.36 35.26 -16.99
CA GLY A 442 24.20 34.66 -17.63
C GLY A 442 23.46 33.65 -16.77
N ASN A 443 22.43 33.05 -17.33
CA ASN A 443 21.61 32.05 -16.63
C ASN A 443 22.09 30.65 -16.99
N ARG A 444 22.44 29.85 -15.98
CA ARG A 444 22.83 28.45 -16.16
C ARG A 444 21.65 27.52 -16.45
N LEU A 445 20.40 27.96 -16.28
CA LEU A 445 19.22 27.21 -16.65
C LEU A 445 18.87 27.47 -18.12
N VAL A 446 19.30 26.58 -19.01
CA VAL A 446 19.24 26.72 -20.47
C VAL A 446 18.16 25.85 -21.12
N LYS A 447 17.82 26.13 -22.40
CA LYS A 447 16.78 25.39 -23.14
C LYS A 447 17.33 24.14 -23.85
N THR A 448 18.62 24.06 -24.06
CA THR A 448 19.31 23.00 -24.81
C THR A 448 20.27 22.23 -23.89
N GLY A 449 20.47 20.95 -24.15
CA GLY A 449 21.39 20.09 -23.42
C GLY A 449 21.58 18.76 -24.15
N ARG A 450 21.88 17.67 -23.44
CA ARG A 450 22.03 16.37 -24.04
C ARG A 450 20.70 15.86 -24.68
N GLU A 451 20.81 14.94 -25.61
CA GLU A 451 19.65 14.24 -26.13
C GLU A 451 18.86 13.53 -25.03
N LEU A 452 17.54 13.53 -25.22
CA LEU A 452 16.63 12.84 -24.31
C LEU A 452 16.71 11.33 -24.56
N THR A 453 16.72 10.55 -23.48
CA THR A 453 16.55 9.10 -23.53
C THR A 453 15.18 8.75 -24.11
N GLU A 454 14.96 7.49 -24.52
CA GLU A 454 13.68 7.02 -25.03
C GLU A 454 12.54 7.26 -24.01
N PHE A 455 12.78 6.95 -22.74
CA PHE A 455 11.84 7.23 -21.64
C PHE A 455 11.53 8.73 -21.52
N GLU A 456 12.54 9.60 -21.54
CA GLU A 456 12.36 11.05 -21.43
C GLU A 456 11.63 11.61 -22.65
N ARG A 457 11.94 11.09 -23.84
CA ARG A 457 11.30 11.48 -25.11
C ARG A 457 9.83 11.08 -25.16
N SER A 458 9.52 9.87 -24.75
CA SER A 458 8.13 9.40 -24.69
C SER A 458 7.28 10.19 -23.68
N ARG A 459 7.88 10.56 -22.54
CA ARG A 459 7.17 11.25 -21.46
C ARG A 459 7.12 12.76 -21.63
N PHE A 460 8.21 13.40 -22.03
CA PHE A 460 8.38 14.84 -22.03
C PHE A 460 8.73 15.44 -23.40
N GLY A 461 8.91 14.64 -24.43
CA GLY A 461 9.40 15.10 -25.75
C GLY A 461 8.56 16.21 -26.41
N LYS A 462 7.26 16.28 -26.08
CA LYS A 462 6.37 17.35 -26.54
C LYS A 462 6.38 18.60 -25.63
N SER A 463 7.12 18.59 -24.53
CA SER A 463 7.12 19.67 -23.55
C SER A 463 8.10 20.79 -23.92
N LYS A 464 7.59 22.01 -24.12
CA LYS A 464 8.43 23.23 -24.26
C LYS A 464 9.00 23.73 -22.92
N MET A 465 8.63 23.08 -21.78
CA MET A 465 9.05 23.51 -20.44
C MET A 465 10.34 22.83 -19.97
N MET A 466 10.90 21.90 -20.75
CA MET A 466 12.18 21.27 -20.42
C MET A 466 13.28 22.29 -20.29
N ARG A 467 14.14 22.16 -19.29
CA ARG A 467 15.32 22.97 -19.06
C ARG A 467 16.50 22.08 -18.75
N TYR A 468 17.70 22.60 -18.91
CA TYR A 468 18.95 21.90 -18.62
C TYR A 468 19.83 22.81 -17.76
N VAL A 469 20.70 22.22 -16.96
CA VAL A 469 21.68 22.98 -16.19
C VAL A 469 22.99 23.01 -16.98
N ALA A 470 23.43 24.21 -17.38
CA ALA A 470 24.68 24.38 -18.10
C ALA A 470 25.87 23.84 -17.30
N GLY A 471 26.75 23.10 -17.98
CA GLY A 471 27.89 22.41 -17.38
C GLY A 471 27.60 20.91 -17.08
N THR A 472 26.37 20.52 -16.71
CA THR A 472 25.98 19.12 -16.54
C THR A 472 25.28 18.53 -17.76
N ASN A 473 24.67 19.38 -18.60
CA ASN A 473 23.82 19.02 -19.73
C ASN A 473 22.63 18.12 -19.37
N GLU A 474 22.36 17.88 -18.06
CA GLU A 474 21.24 17.04 -17.61
C GLU A 474 19.92 17.80 -17.68
N PRO A 475 18.82 17.12 -18.10
CA PRO A 475 17.50 17.72 -18.13
C PRO A 475 16.92 17.86 -16.72
N VAL A 476 16.23 18.96 -16.49
CA VAL A 476 15.40 19.21 -15.31
C VAL A 476 13.94 18.98 -15.73
N TYR A 477 13.31 17.95 -15.16
CA TYR A 477 11.98 17.56 -15.59
C TYR A 477 10.92 18.60 -15.21
N PRO A 478 10.02 18.95 -16.15
CA PRO A 478 8.96 19.91 -15.90
C PRO A 478 7.87 19.28 -15.01
N ILE A 479 7.64 19.86 -13.85
CA ILE A 479 6.55 19.44 -12.95
C ILE A 479 5.19 19.66 -13.61
N GLY A 480 5.03 20.77 -14.31
CA GLY A 480 3.77 21.19 -14.93
C GLY A 480 3.32 20.35 -16.13
N TYR A 481 4.15 19.45 -16.64
CA TYR A 481 3.78 18.56 -17.73
C TYR A 481 3.41 17.18 -17.18
N THR A 482 2.10 16.97 -16.96
CA THR A 482 1.59 15.74 -16.34
C THR A 482 0.63 15.04 -17.28
N GLN A 483 0.80 13.73 -17.44
CA GLN A 483 -0.14 12.88 -18.17
C GLN A 483 -1.27 12.44 -17.22
N HIS A 484 -2.45 13.05 -17.36
CA HIS A 484 -3.62 12.70 -16.58
C HIS A 484 -4.20 11.35 -17.05
N LYS A 485 -4.54 10.48 -16.09
CA LYS A 485 -5.27 9.23 -16.31
C LYS A 485 -6.66 9.34 -15.68
N ASN A 486 -7.71 9.03 -16.45
CA ASN A 486 -9.05 9.05 -15.90
C ASN A 486 -9.28 7.83 -14.99
N PRO A 487 -9.53 8.00 -13.69
CA PRO A 487 -9.69 6.88 -12.76
C PRO A 487 -10.90 5.98 -13.07
N LEU A 488 -11.94 6.51 -13.72
CA LEU A 488 -13.11 5.71 -14.09
C LEU A 488 -12.79 4.65 -15.16
N PHE A 489 -11.83 4.91 -16.05
CA PHE A 489 -11.38 3.91 -17.03
C PHE A 489 -10.48 2.83 -16.44
N LEU A 490 -9.69 3.15 -15.41
CA LEU A 490 -8.83 2.19 -14.74
C LEU A 490 -9.63 1.03 -14.11
N SER A 491 -10.83 1.31 -13.64
CA SER A 491 -11.69 0.30 -13.04
C SER A 491 -12.36 -0.66 -14.05
N LEU A 492 -12.36 -0.35 -15.35
CA LEU A 492 -12.89 -1.20 -16.42
C LEU A 492 -11.82 -2.16 -16.95
N ILE A 493 -10.56 -1.73 -16.97
CA ILE A 493 -9.44 -2.55 -17.47
C ILE A 493 -9.18 -3.75 -16.53
N HIS A 494 -9.33 -3.58 -15.22
CA HIS A 494 -9.14 -4.67 -14.25
C HIS A 494 -10.28 -5.68 -14.16
N ILE A 495 -11.46 -5.39 -14.76
CA ILE A 495 -12.59 -6.33 -14.87
C ILE A 495 -12.44 -7.25 -16.09
N SER A 496 -11.72 -6.82 -17.13
CA SER A 496 -11.62 -7.52 -18.42
C SER A 496 -10.40 -8.42 -18.59
N GLU A 497 -9.38 -8.28 -17.76
CA GLU A 497 -8.25 -9.21 -17.72
C GLU A 497 -8.20 -9.89 -16.35
N PRO A 498 -8.46 -11.21 -16.27
CA PRO A 498 -8.05 -11.97 -15.10
C PRO A 498 -6.52 -12.00 -15.11
N THR A 499 -5.90 -10.97 -14.52
CA THR A 499 -4.49 -11.06 -14.15
C THR A 499 -4.38 -12.26 -13.23
N ARG A 500 -3.50 -13.23 -13.55
CA ARG A 500 -3.18 -14.32 -12.64
C ARG A 500 -2.94 -13.71 -11.27
N PRO A 501 -3.60 -14.19 -10.21
CA PRO A 501 -3.59 -13.51 -8.91
C PRO A 501 -2.19 -13.37 -8.30
N TYR A 502 -1.19 -14.17 -8.76
CA TYR A 502 0.17 -14.19 -8.20
C TYR A 502 1.29 -14.24 -9.24
#